data_186fe0c378eefc7b23309beae410bd17
#
_entry.id   186fe0c378eefc7b23309beae410bd17
#
_cell.length_a   1.000
_cell.length_b   1.000
_cell.length_c   1.000
_cell.angle_alpha   90.00
_cell.angle_beta   90.00
_cell.angle_gamma   90.00
#
_symmetry.space_group_name_H-M   'P 1'
#
loop_
_entity.id
_entity.type
_entity.pdbx_description
1 polymer ?
#
loop_
_entity_poly.entity_id
_entity_poly.type
_entity_poly.pdbx_seq_one_letter_code
_entity_poly.pdbx_strand_id
1 'polypeptide(L)'
;LFIDPFFRRFFNVPEQREQVRPQSLGSGVVIDAERGYVITNHHVVGRADEITVTLRDGRALSAKLLGSDPEADVAVLQVKAENLSAIKLADSDQIRVGDFVVAIGNPFGLGQTVTSGIISALGRSGLGIEGYEDFIQTDASITPGNSGGALVNLNGDLVGMNTAILAPGGGGGNVGIGFAIPANMVIQIVDQLVEHGEVSRGVLGVVTQDLTPDLAQAFGIKARKGALISKVVADSPAQAAGIKAGDVVIEVTGREIENSMDMRNAVGLVRIGEKLNIRLIRDNREIRLKASIKKPKQQNNAGKKISPRLAGAVIGQLQDKDDNSISHIVVLEVKQG
;
A
#
# COMPACT_ATOMS: atom_id res chain seq x y z
N LEU A 1 -16.58 -19.82 -1.48
CA LEU A 1 -17.67 -19.37 -0.60
C LEU A 1 -18.13 -20.45 0.38
N PHE A 2 -18.03 -21.76 0.01
CA PHE A 2 -18.50 -22.89 0.83
C PHE A 2 -17.46 -23.38 1.85
N ILE A 3 -16.30 -22.76 1.96
CA ILE A 3 -15.20 -23.21 2.84
C ILE A 3 -15.18 -22.41 4.15
N ASP A 4 -15.84 -21.24 4.20
CA ASP A 4 -15.94 -20.46 5.43
C ASP A 4 -16.74 -21.24 6.49
N PRO A 5 -16.16 -21.49 7.68
CA PRO A 5 -16.83 -22.20 8.79
C PRO A 5 -18.15 -21.55 9.20
N PHE A 6 -18.26 -20.24 9.04
CA PHE A 6 -19.46 -19.45 9.33
C PHE A 6 -20.61 -19.76 8.36
N PHE A 7 -20.31 -19.83 7.05
CA PHE A 7 -21.29 -20.14 6.02
C PHE A 7 -21.84 -21.57 6.15
N ARG A 8 -20.97 -22.54 6.45
CA ARG A 8 -21.37 -23.93 6.70
C ARG A 8 -22.31 -24.08 7.88
N ARG A 9 -22.07 -23.35 8.97
CA ARG A 9 -22.87 -23.40 10.20
C ARG A 9 -24.26 -22.77 10.03
N PHE A 10 -24.36 -21.75 9.16
CA PHE A 10 -25.62 -21.03 8.91
C PHE A 10 -26.54 -21.75 7.91
N PHE A 11 -25.98 -22.40 6.92
CA PHE A 11 -26.73 -23.03 5.84
C PHE A 11 -26.78 -24.58 5.89
N ASN A 12 -26.28 -25.19 6.94
CA ASN A 12 -26.29 -26.64 7.19
C ASN A 12 -25.81 -27.49 5.96
N VAL A 13 -24.72 -27.05 5.29
CA VAL A 13 -24.19 -27.68 4.09
C VAL A 13 -23.45 -28.96 4.45
N PRO A 14 -23.82 -30.14 3.89
CA PRO A 14 -23.16 -31.41 4.18
C PRO A 14 -21.69 -31.42 3.78
N GLU A 15 -20.85 -32.13 4.54
CA GLU A 15 -19.45 -32.38 4.18
C GLU A 15 -19.34 -33.27 2.94
N GLN A 16 -19.37 -32.69 1.74
CA GLN A 16 -18.88 -33.39 0.56
C GLN A 16 -17.37 -33.10 0.45
N ARG A 17 -16.57 -34.15 0.59
CA ARG A 17 -15.13 -34.15 0.36
C ARG A 17 -14.84 -34.20 -1.16
N GLU A 18 -15.24 -33.20 -1.89
CA GLU A 18 -14.57 -32.89 -3.15
C GLU A 18 -13.42 -31.93 -2.82
N GLN A 19 -12.26 -32.17 -3.40
CA GLN A 19 -11.12 -31.25 -3.35
C GLN A 19 -11.48 -29.99 -4.15
N VAL A 20 -12.35 -29.16 -3.58
CA VAL A 20 -12.63 -27.84 -4.11
C VAL A 20 -11.40 -26.99 -3.86
N ARG A 21 -10.68 -26.64 -4.92
CA ARG A 21 -9.61 -25.64 -4.83
C ARG A 21 -10.19 -24.38 -4.17
N PRO A 22 -9.53 -23.82 -3.16
CA PRO A 22 -10.03 -22.60 -2.53
C PRO A 22 -10.08 -21.50 -3.59
N GLN A 23 -11.27 -20.95 -3.86
CA GLN A 23 -11.45 -19.78 -4.71
C GLN A 23 -11.45 -18.53 -3.85
N SER A 24 -10.49 -17.63 -4.07
CA SER A 24 -10.56 -16.27 -3.60
C SER A 24 -11.48 -15.48 -4.53
N LEU A 25 -12.41 -14.71 -3.96
CA LEU A 25 -13.30 -13.84 -4.71
C LEU A 25 -12.96 -12.38 -4.39
N GLY A 26 -12.87 -11.58 -5.43
CA GLY A 26 -12.64 -10.15 -5.34
C GLY A 26 -13.20 -9.42 -6.56
N SER A 27 -12.96 -8.15 -6.60
CA SER A 27 -13.32 -7.27 -7.70
C SER A 27 -12.06 -6.75 -8.39
N GLY A 28 -12.25 -6.14 -9.56
CA GLY A 28 -11.18 -5.46 -10.27
C GLY A 28 -11.73 -4.28 -11.07
N VAL A 29 -10.83 -3.40 -11.50
CA VAL A 29 -11.17 -2.22 -12.28
C VAL A 29 -10.30 -2.16 -13.53
N VAL A 30 -10.91 -2.05 -14.71
CA VAL A 30 -10.19 -1.84 -15.96
C VAL A 30 -9.72 -0.38 -16.01
N ILE A 31 -8.40 -0.17 -16.06
CA ILE A 31 -7.78 1.16 -16.09
C ILE A 31 -7.18 1.51 -17.46
N ASP A 32 -6.93 0.51 -18.30
CA ASP A 32 -6.45 0.69 -19.67
C ASP A 32 -7.12 -0.35 -20.58
N ALA A 33 -7.96 0.14 -21.48
CA ALA A 33 -8.74 -0.73 -22.36
C ALA A 33 -7.92 -1.28 -23.54
N GLU A 34 -6.90 -0.54 -23.99
CA GLU A 34 -6.05 -0.95 -25.13
C GLU A 34 -5.07 -2.04 -24.73
N ARG A 35 -4.43 -1.89 -23.56
CA ARG A 35 -3.48 -2.86 -23.02
C ARG A 35 -4.14 -3.97 -22.23
N GLY A 36 -5.42 -3.80 -21.87
CA GLY A 36 -6.20 -4.74 -21.06
C GLY A 36 -5.76 -4.78 -19.59
N TYR A 37 -5.33 -3.64 -19.03
CA TYR A 37 -4.88 -3.59 -17.65
C TYR A 37 -6.06 -3.50 -16.69
N VAL A 38 -6.03 -4.40 -15.70
CA VAL A 38 -7.01 -4.48 -14.61
C VAL A 38 -6.28 -4.38 -13.29
N ILE A 39 -6.68 -3.48 -12.42
CA ILE A 39 -6.19 -3.39 -11.05
C ILE A 39 -7.08 -4.20 -10.12
N THR A 40 -6.47 -4.75 -9.09
CA THR A 40 -7.14 -5.43 -7.97
C THR A 40 -6.23 -5.38 -6.74
N ASN A 41 -6.68 -5.91 -5.61
CA ASN A 41 -5.82 -6.04 -4.44
C ASN A 41 -4.88 -7.24 -4.55
N HIS A 42 -3.69 -7.10 -3.95
CA HIS A 42 -2.73 -8.21 -3.85
C HIS A 42 -3.33 -9.41 -3.12
N HIS A 43 -4.01 -9.21 -1.98
CA HIS A 43 -4.59 -10.29 -1.19
C HIS A 43 -5.64 -11.11 -1.94
N VAL A 44 -6.23 -10.57 -3.02
CA VAL A 44 -7.18 -11.29 -3.89
C VAL A 44 -6.47 -12.30 -4.79
N VAL A 45 -5.27 -11.94 -5.30
CA VAL A 45 -4.59 -12.71 -6.36
C VAL A 45 -3.22 -13.27 -5.99
N GLY A 46 -2.63 -12.83 -4.88
CA GLY A 46 -1.23 -13.11 -4.52
C GLY A 46 -0.90 -14.60 -4.31
N ARG A 47 -1.90 -15.45 -4.10
CA ARG A 47 -1.73 -16.92 -3.93
C ARG A 47 -2.49 -17.74 -4.98
N ALA A 48 -2.90 -17.09 -6.07
CA ALA A 48 -3.69 -17.75 -7.12
C ALA A 48 -2.78 -18.40 -8.15
N ASP A 49 -3.00 -19.69 -8.43
CA ASP A 49 -2.36 -20.40 -9.52
C ASP A 49 -2.93 -19.96 -10.88
N GLU A 50 -4.23 -19.69 -10.92
CA GLU A 50 -4.97 -19.25 -12.10
C GLU A 50 -5.90 -18.10 -11.75
N ILE A 51 -5.93 -17.07 -12.60
CA ILE A 51 -6.77 -15.87 -12.39
C ILE A 51 -7.73 -15.75 -13.56
N THR A 52 -9.01 -15.64 -13.24
CA THR A 52 -10.09 -15.37 -14.21
C THR A 52 -10.76 -14.06 -13.88
N VAL A 53 -10.84 -13.18 -14.85
CA VAL A 53 -11.61 -11.93 -14.78
C VAL A 53 -12.92 -12.12 -15.50
N THR A 54 -14.02 -11.97 -14.78
CA THR A 54 -15.38 -12.02 -15.36
C THR A 54 -15.89 -10.58 -15.53
N LEU A 55 -16.16 -10.20 -16.78
CA LEU A 55 -16.69 -8.89 -17.10
C LEU A 55 -18.20 -8.82 -16.83
N ARG A 56 -18.74 -7.60 -16.79
CA ARG A 56 -20.18 -7.37 -16.58
C ARG A 56 -21.07 -8.03 -17.63
N ASP A 57 -20.59 -8.17 -18.87
CA ASP A 57 -21.30 -8.81 -19.97
C ASP A 57 -21.23 -10.36 -19.95
N GLY A 58 -20.61 -10.93 -18.91
CA GLY A 58 -20.49 -12.37 -18.70
C GLY A 58 -19.26 -13.01 -19.35
N ARG A 59 -18.44 -12.26 -20.08
CA ARG A 59 -17.18 -12.81 -20.63
C ARG A 59 -16.23 -13.16 -19.50
N ALA A 60 -15.76 -14.41 -19.47
CA ALA A 60 -14.73 -14.90 -18.57
C ALA A 60 -13.39 -14.92 -19.30
N LEU A 61 -12.43 -14.17 -18.83
CA LEU A 61 -11.13 -13.93 -19.45
C LEU A 61 -10.03 -14.49 -18.55
N SER A 62 -9.12 -15.27 -19.10
CA SER A 62 -7.89 -15.63 -18.41
C SER A 62 -7.04 -14.38 -18.26
N ALA A 63 -6.53 -14.13 -17.06
CA ALA A 63 -5.73 -12.97 -16.73
C ALA A 63 -4.30 -13.39 -16.37
N LYS A 64 -3.34 -12.60 -16.81
CA LYS A 64 -1.94 -12.74 -16.43
C LYS A 64 -1.62 -11.72 -15.33
N LEU A 65 -1.04 -12.16 -14.23
CA LEU A 65 -0.46 -11.25 -13.23
C LEU A 65 0.80 -10.61 -13.83
N LEU A 66 0.82 -9.29 -13.98
CA LEU A 66 1.99 -8.53 -14.41
C LEU A 66 2.93 -8.25 -13.25
N GLY A 67 2.38 -7.98 -12.09
CA GLY A 67 3.10 -7.75 -10.86
C GLY A 67 2.14 -7.43 -9.72
N SER A 68 2.63 -7.53 -8.49
CA SER A 68 1.88 -7.12 -7.31
C SER A 68 2.78 -6.57 -6.22
N ASP A 69 2.20 -5.74 -5.38
CA ASP A 69 2.84 -5.13 -4.23
C ASP A 69 2.08 -5.49 -2.96
N PRO A 70 2.59 -6.43 -2.16
CA PRO A 70 1.95 -6.82 -0.90
C PRO A 70 1.98 -5.72 0.16
N GLU A 71 2.94 -4.80 0.09
CA GLU A 71 3.08 -3.73 1.10
C GLU A 71 2.03 -2.62 0.98
N ALA A 72 1.44 -2.44 -0.20
CA ALA A 72 0.36 -1.49 -0.44
C ALA A 72 -0.92 -2.16 -0.94
N ASP A 73 -0.95 -3.49 -0.95
CA ASP A 73 -2.09 -4.32 -1.37
C ASP A 73 -2.61 -4.01 -2.78
N VAL A 74 -1.71 -3.82 -3.74
CA VAL A 74 -2.03 -3.51 -5.15
C VAL A 74 -1.50 -4.60 -6.07
N ALA A 75 -2.30 -5.02 -7.06
CA ALA A 75 -1.89 -5.93 -8.12
C ALA A 75 -2.39 -5.44 -9.48
N VAL A 76 -1.64 -5.75 -10.53
CA VAL A 76 -1.98 -5.46 -11.92
C VAL A 76 -2.08 -6.75 -12.70
N LEU A 77 -3.23 -6.94 -13.32
CA LEU A 77 -3.52 -8.04 -14.21
C LEU A 77 -3.57 -7.54 -15.65
N GLN A 78 -3.29 -8.42 -16.58
CA GLN A 78 -3.52 -8.20 -18.00
C GLN A 78 -4.50 -9.24 -18.56
N VAL A 79 -5.54 -8.75 -19.21
CA VAL A 79 -6.49 -9.56 -19.99
C VAL A 79 -6.39 -9.22 -21.47
N LYS A 80 -6.69 -10.21 -22.31
CA LYS A 80 -6.80 -10.00 -23.75
C LYS A 80 -8.28 -10.04 -24.13
N ALA A 81 -8.84 -8.89 -24.43
CA ALA A 81 -10.23 -8.79 -24.89
C ALA A 81 -10.44 -7.52 -25.71
N GLU A 82 -11.34 -7.61 -26.68
CA GLU A 82 -11.84 -6.45 -27.42
C GLU A 82 -12.98 -5.80 -26.66
N ASN A 83 -13.25 -4.54 -26.97
CA ASN A 83 -14.37 -3.78 -26.41
C ASN A 83 -14.35 -3.69 -24.86
N LEU A 84 -13.17 -3.46 -24.30
CA LEU A 84 -13.03 -3.08 -22.91
C LEU A 84 -13.34 -1.57 -22.74
N SER A 85 -13.86 -1.21 -21.59
CA SER A 85 -14.04 0.19 -21.18
C SER A 85 -13.18 0.46 -19.95
N ALA A 86 -12.25 1.40 -20.06
CA ALA A 86 -11.45 1.83 -18.95
C ALA A 86 -12.14 2.94 -18.15
N ILE A 87 -11.98 2.91 -16.83
CA ILE A 87 -12.44 3.99 -15.96
C ILE A 87 -11.52 5.21 -16.10
N LYS A 88 -12.08 6.41 -15.94
CA LYS A 88 -11.28 7.62 -15.80
C LYS A 88 -10.74 7.73 -14.38
N LEU A 89 -9.54 8.28 -14.25
CA LEU A 89 -8.90 8.53 -12.97
C LEU A 89 -9.20 9.94 -12.50
N ALA A 90 -9.63 10.09 -11.25
CA ALA A 90 -9.66 11.37 -10.57
C ALA A 90 -8.30 11.65 -9.92
N ASP A 91 -8.00 12.91 -9.68
CA ASP A 91 -6.89 13.30 -8.80
C ASP A 91 -7.32 13.11 -7.34
N SER A 92 -6.86 12.03 -6.72
CA SER A 92 -7.23 11.71 -5.33
C SER A 92 -6.62 12.65 -4.29
N ASP A 93 -5.68 13.54 -4.66
CA ASP A 93 -5.16 14.55 -3.76
C ASP A 93 -6.07 15.79 -3.68
N GLN A 94 -7.08 15.89 -4.58
CA GLN A 94 -8.06 17.00 -4.61
C GLN A 94 -9.39 16.67 -3.94
N ILE A 95 -9.62 15.40 -3.54
CA ILE A 95 -10.84 14.98 -2.86
C ILE A 95 -10.90 15.56 -1.43
N ARG A 96 -12.11 15.71 -0.91
CA ARG A 96 -12.34 16.32 0.41
C ARG A 96 -13.27 15.48 1.24
N VAL A 97 -13.11 15.56 2.55
CA VAL A 97 -14.07 15.00 3.50
C VAL A 97 -15.46 15.62 3.24
N GLY A 98 -16.47 14.75 3.14
CA GLY A 98 -17.83 15.12 2.78
C GLY A 98 -18.18 14.95 1.29
N ASP A 99 -17.20 14.74 0.41
CA ASP A 99 -17.48 14.45 -1.00
C ASP A 99 -18.23 13.11 -1.13
N PHE A 100 -19.28 13.09 -1.96
CA PHE A 100 -20.05 11.87 -2.23
C PHE A 100 -19.23 10.88 -3.06
N VAL A 101 -19.32 9.63 -2.66
CA VAL A 101 -18.66 8.51 -3.35
C VAL A 101 -19.57 7.31 -3.49
N VAL A 102 -19.26 6.49 -4.48
CA VAL A 102 -19.94 5.24 -4.78
C VAL A 102 -18.92 4.13 -4.79
N ALA A 103 -19.12 3.10 -3.98
CA ALA A 103 -18.31 1.89 -3.98
C ALA A 103 -18.96 0.84 -4.90
N ILE A 104 -18.16 0.28 -5.79
CA ILE A 104 -18.59 -0.71 -6.79
C ILE A 104 -17.72 -1.97 -6.60
N GLY A 105 -18.37 -3.13 -6.59
CA GLY A 105 -17.70 -4.41 -6.48
C GLY A 105 -18.63 -5.57 -6.73
N ASN A 106 -18.19 -6.79 -6.43
CA ASN A 106 -18.96 -8.02 -6.57
C ASN A 106 -18.95 -8.80 -5.24
N PRO A 107 -19.69 -8.33 -4.23
CA PRO A 107 -19.69 -8.99 -2.92
C PRO A 107 -20.21 -10.42 -3.05
N PHE A 108 -19.45 -11.35 -2.47
CA PHE A 108 -19.79 -12.77 -2.43
C PHE A 108 -19.99 -13.45 -3.80
N GLY A 109 -19.57 -12.81 -4.90
CA GLY A 109 -19.80 -13.34 -6.25
C GLY A 109 -21.28 -13.34 -6.70
N LEU A 110 -22.13 -12.54 -6.05
CA LEU A 110 -23.58 -12.48 -6.34
C LEU A 110 -23.92 -11.59 -7.53
N GLY A 111 -22.93 -10.93 -8.11
CA GLY A 111 -23.07 -9.95 -9.17
C GLY A 111 -22.64 -8.56 -8.74
N GLN A 112 -22.48 -7.67 -9.72
CA GLN A 112 -22.04 -6.31 -9.47
C GLN A 112 -23.00 -5.59 -8.52
N THR A 113 -22.46 -5.04 -7.45
CA THR A 113 -23.20 -4.31 -6.41
C THR A 113 -22.64 -2.92 -6.26
N VAL A 114 -23.52 -1.98 -5.96
CA VAL A 114 -23.20 -0.56 -5.81
C VAL A 114 -23.73 -0.10 -4.45
N THR A 115 -22.85 0.52 -3.68
CA THR A 115 -23.21 1.20 -2.42
C THR A 115 -22.76 2.65 -2.48
N SER A 116 -23.36 3.54 -1.71
CA SER A 116 -23.02 4.96 -1.70
C SER A 116 -22.75 5.46 -0.28
N GLY A 117 -21.97 6.49 -0.20
CA GLY A 117 -21.60 7.17 1.03
C GLY A 117 -20.83 8.44 0.74
N ILE A 118 -20.03 8.86 1.72
CA ILE A 118 -19.14 10.03 1.62
C ILE A 118 -17.70 9.64 1.98
N ILE A 119 -16.78 10.51 1.65
CA ILE A 119 -15.43 10.48 2.22
C ILE A 119 -15.52 10.94 3.67
N SER A 120 -15.30 10.03 4.61
CA SER A 120 -15.38 10.30 6.05
C SER A 120 -14.09 10.86 6.61
N ALA A 121 -12.93 10.45 6.05
CA ALA A 121 -11.61 10.96 6.41
C ALA A 121 -10.60 10.65 5.30
N LEU A 122 -9.47 11.35 5.33
CA LEU A 122 -8.32 11.15 4.43
C LEU A 122 -7.07 10.85 5.26
N GLY A 123 -6.05 10.27 4.62
CA GLY A 123 -4.75 10.03 5.24
C GLY A 123 -4.79 9.05 6.42
N ARG A 124 -5.74 8.09 6.42
CA ARG A 124 -5.79 7.09 7.48
C ARG A 124 -4.61 6.15 7.41
N SER A 125 -3.82 6.13 8.48
CA SER A 125 -2.59 5.35 8.59
C SER A 125 -2.42 4.82 10.02
N GLY A 126 -1.44 3.92 10.23
CA GLY A 126 -1.18 3.33 11.54
C GLY A 126 -2.24 2.34 12.00
N LEU A 127 -3.03 1.79 11.07
CA LEU A 127 -4.08 0.81 11.35
C LEU A 127 -3.52 -0.62 11.45
N GLY A 128 -2.30 -0.86 10.93
CA GLY A 128 -1.66 -2.17 10.89
C GLY A 128 -2.32 -3.11 9.88
N ILE A 129 -2.98 -2.56 8.85
CA ILE A 129 -3.61 -3.32 7.78
C ILE A 129 -2.56 -3.64 6.72
N GLU A 130 -1.79 -2.60 6.29
CA GLU A 130 -0.78 -2.71 5.24
C GLU A 130 0.53 -2.04 5.66
N GLY A 131 1.60 -2.31 4.91
CA GLY A 131 2.90 -1.69 5.12
C GLY A 131 2.93 -0.19 4.80
N TYR A 132 2.19 0.22 3.76
CA TYR A 132 2.02 1.61 3.34
C TYR A 132 0.54 1.98 3.39
N GLU A 133 0.17 2.78 4.37
CA GLU A 133 -1.21 3.16 4.65
C GLU A 133 -1.41 4.66 4.44
N ASP A 134 -2.34 5.01 3.56
CA ASP A 134 -2.78 6.38 3.27
C ASP A 134 -4.25 6.34 2.87
N PHE A 135 -5.06 5.59 3.61
CA PHE A 135 -6.39 5.23 3.16
C PHE A 135 -7.36 6.41 3.15
N ILE A 136 -8.22 6.39 2.13
CA ILE A 136 -9.50 7.11 2.12
C ILE A 136 -10.45 6.30 3.00
N GLN A 137 -11.01 6.92 4.03
CA GLN A 137 -12.09 6.33 4.82
C GLN A 137 -13.45 6.75 4.23
N THR A 138 -14.37 5.78 4.10
CA THR A 138 -15.74 6.01 3.64
C THR A 138 -16.75 5.25 4.48
N ASP A 139 -17.97 5.75 4.57
CA ASP A 139 -19.13 5.06 5.15
C ASP A 139 -19.95 4.31 4.09
N ALA A 140 -19.61 4.42 2.80
CA ALA A 140 -20.11 3.53 1.77
C ALA A 140 -19.85 2.07 2.18
N SER A 141 -20.85 1.21 2.11
CA SER A 141 -20.73 -0.17 2.58
C SER A 141 -19.73 -0.96 1.74
N ILE A 142 -18.57 -1.24 2.32
CA ILE A 142 -17.58 -2.17 1.79
C ILE A 142 -17.79 -3.52 2.47
N THR A 143 -17.85 -4.60 1.70
CA THR A 143 -18.07 -5.97 2.18
C THR A 143 -17.12 -6.93 1.48
N PRO A 144 -16.85 -8.13 2.03
CA PRO A 144 -16.01 -9.12 1.37
C PRO A 144 -16.43 -9.37 -0.09
N GLY A 145 -15.46 -9.29 -1.01
CA GLY A 145 -15.67 -9.33 -2.46
C GLY A 145 -15.69 -7.96 -3.14
N ASN A 146 -15.86 -6.85 -2.41
CA ASN A 146 -15.66 -5.50 -2.94
C ASN A 146 -14.16 -5.11 -3.03
N SER A 147 -13.28 -5.84 -2.35
CA SER A 147 -11.82 -5.65 -2.43
C SER A 147 -11.35 -5.69 -3.88
N GLY A 148 -10.54 -4.71 -4.28
CA GLY A 148 -10.08 -4.50 -5.66
C GLY A 148 -11.06 -3.74 -6.54
N GLY A 149 -12.30 -3.52 -6.09
CA GLY A 149 -13.32 -2.75 -6.78
C GLY A 149 -13.11 -1.23 -6.71
N ALA A 150 -13.91 -0.49 -7.43
CA ALA A 150 -13.79 0.96 -7.54
C ALA A 150 -14.49 1.70 -6.40
N LEU A 151 -13.83 2.75 -5.89
CA LEU A 151 -14.49 3.88 -5.23
C LEU A 151 -14.48 5.05 -6.21
N VAL A 152 -15.65 5.54 -6.61
CA VAL A 152 -15.78 6.57 -7.62
C VAL A 152 -16.49 7.81 -7.09
N ASN A 153 -16.21 8.97 -7.69
CA ASN A 153 -16.96 10.18 -7.47
C ASN A 153 -18.29 10.20 -8.26
N LEU A 154 -19.08 11.25 -8.15
CA LEU A 154 -20.36 11.39 -8.89
C LEU A 154 -20.19 11.57 -10.39
N ASN A 155 -19.00 11.84 -10.90
CA ASN A 155 -18.69 11.86 -12.33
C ASN A 155 -18.38 10.44 -12.87
N GLY A 156 -18.26 9.44 -11.99
CA GLY A 156 -17.84 8.09 -12.34
C GLY A 156 -16.31 7.93 -12.45
N ASP A 157 -15.52 8.92 -12.01
CA ASP A 157 -14.08 8.85 -12.03
C ASP A 157 -13.55 8.12 -10.78
N LEU A 158 -12.51 7.31 -10.92
CA LEU A 158 -11.90 6.54 -9.85
C LEU A 158 -11.18 7.45 -8.86
N VAL A 159 -11.62 7.49 -7.62
CA VAL A 159 -10.95 8.21 -6.51
C VAL A 159 -10.13 7.27 -5.63
N GLY A 160 -10.45 5.98 -5.63
CA GLY A 160 -9.71 4.97 -4.87
C GLY A 160 -10.09 3.54 -5.24
N MET A 161 -9.31 2.58 -4.77
CA MET A 161 -9.56 1.14 -4.88
C MET A 161 -9.95 0.60 -3.51
N ASN A 162 -11.16 0.01 -3.42
CA ASN A 162 -11.65 -0.58 -2.18
C ASN A 162 -10.71 -1.69 -1.71
N THR A 163 -10.37 -1.73 -0.41
CA THR A 163 -9.46 -2.75 0.11
C THR A 163 -9.96 -3.42 1.39
N ALA A 164 -10.21 -2.68 2.45
CA ALA A 164 -10.45 -3.24 3.78
C ALA A 164 -11.63 -2.60 4.49
N ILE A 165 -12.07 -3.27 5.56
CA ILE A 165 -13.03 -2.73 6.53
C ILE A 165 -12.45 -2.85 7.93
N LEU A 166 -12.79 -1.92 8.81
CA LEU A 166 -12.58 -2.09 10.23
C LEU A 166 -13.79 -2.84 10.81
N ALA A 167 -13.56 -4.06 11.31
CA ALA A 167 -14.59 -4.87 11.95
C ALA A 167 -14.20 -5.15 13.42
N PRO A 168 -14.52 -4.24 14.36
CA PRO A 168 -14.22 -4.44 15.78
C PRO A 168 -14.91 -5.71 16.30
N GLY A 169 -14.19 -6.56 17.02
CA GLY A 169 -14.75 -7.75 17.66
C GLY A 169 -14.87 -9.00 16.78
N GLY A 170 -14.27 -9.01 15.58
CA GLY A 170 -14.23 -10.21 14.71
C GLY A 170 -15.57 -10.59 14.06
N GLY A 171 -16.58 -9.75 14.14
CA GLY A 171 -17.93 -10.01 13.62
C GLY A 171 -18.11 -9.53 12.20
N GLY A 172 -17.25 -9.82 11.27
CA GLY A 172 -17.35 -9.78 9.77
C GLY A 172 -18.26 -8.76 9.06
N GLY A 173 -18.92 -7.85 9.75
CA GLY A 173 -19.86 -6.86 9.18
C GLY A 173 -19.26 -5.46 9.08
N ASN A 174 -19.66 -4.71 8.03
CA ASN A 174 -19.33 -3.30 7.90
C ASN A 174 -20.06 -2.48 8.97
N VAL A 175 -19.32 -1.73 9.77
CA VAL A 175 -19.86 -0.83 10.82
C VAL A 175 -19.85 0.64 10.37
N GLY A 176 -19.82 0.89 9.06
CA GLY A 176 -19.73 2.24 8.49
C GLY A 176 -18.28 2.75 8.42
N ILE A 177 -17.30 1.86 8.47
CA ILE A 177 -15.87 2.21 8.33
C ILE A 177 -15.25 1.30 7.28
N GLY A 178 -15.22 1.79 6.05
CA GLY A 178 -14.55 1.18 4.91
C GLY A 178 -13.31 1.98 4.52
N PHE A 179 -12.36 1.32 3.89
CA PHE A 179 -11.10 1.90 3.42
C PHE A 179 -10.88 1.64 1.93
N ALA A 180 -10.31 2.65 1.26
CA ALA A 180 -9.86 2.54 -0.10
C ALA A 180 -8.45 3.12 -0.24
N ILE A 181 -7.65 2.51 -1.10
CA ILE A 181 -6.31 3.00 -1.48
C ILE A 181 -6.51 4.15 -2.46
N PRO A 182 -5.94 5.35 -2.25
CA PRO A 182 -6.10 6.49 -3.15
C PRO A 182 -5.68 6.19 -4.59
N ALA A 183 -6.43 6.69 -5.58
CA ALA A 183 -6.16 6.42 -7.00
C ALA A 183 -4.74 6.85 -7.42
N ASN A 184 -4.24 8.01 -6.96
CA ASN A 184 -2.89 8.46 -7.27
C ASN A 184 -1.83 7.46 -6.76
N MET A 185 -2.01 6.92 -5.54
CA MET A 185 -1.13 5.90 -4.99
C MET A 185 -1.19 4.61 -5.81
N VAL A 186 -2.39 4.15 -6.16
CA VAL A 186 -2.57 2.95 -6.99
C VAL A 186 -1.82 3.09 -8.32
N ILE A 187 -1.99 4.21 -9.03
CA ILE A 187 -1.37 4.41 -10.34
C ILE A 187 0.15 4.51 -10.26
N GLN A 188 0.71 5.17 -9.25
CA GLN A 188 2.16 5.20 -9.04
C GLN A 188 2.76 3.80 -8.85
N ILE A 189 2.03 2.92 -8.16
CA ILE A 189 2.42 1.51 -7.98
C ILE A 189 2.25 0.74 -9.28
N VAL A 190 1.12 0.89 -9.97
CA VAL A 190 0.82 0.26 -11.27
C VAL A 190 1.91 0.54 -12.29
N ASP A 191 2.35 1.79 -12.42
CA ASP A 191 3.40 2.18 -13.36
C ASP A 191 4.69 1.41 -13.11
N GLN A 192 5.10 1.23 -11.85
CA GLN A 192 6.29 0.45 -11.50
C GLN A 192 6.09 -1.04 -11.76
N LEU A 193 4.91 -1.59 -11.42
CA LEU A 193 4.60 -3.00 -11.64
C LEU A 193 4.57 -3.35 -13.14
N VAL A 194 4.02 -2.47 -13.98
CA VAL A 194 3.98 -2.67 -15.43
C VAL A 194 5.37 -2.57 -16.05
N GLU A 195 6.19 -1.62 -15.60
CA GLU A 195 7.52 -1.37 -16.16
C GLU A 195 8.57 -2.39 -15.68
N HIS A 196 8.50 -2.80 -14.42
CA HIS A 196 9.55 -3.59 -13.78
C HIS A 196 9.08 -4.92 -13.18
N GLY A 197 7.78 -5.17 -13.08
CA GLY A 197 7.20 -6.36 -12.44
C GLY A 197 7.19 -6.29 -10.90
N GLU A 198 7.88 -5.33 -10.31
CA GLU A 198 8.00 -5.13 -8.86
C GLU A 198 8.06 -3.65 -8.49
N VAL A 199 7.71 -3.32 -7.25
CA VAL A 199 7.87 -1.97 -6.70
C VAL A 199 9.22 -1.86 -6.00
N SER A 200 10.09 -1.02 -6.56
CA SER A 200 11.41 -0.74 -5.98
C SER A 200 11.36 0.45 -5.03
N ARG A 201 11.23 0.18 -3.75
CA ARG A 201 11.23 1.23 -2.73
C ARG A 201 12.65 1.67 -2.39
N GLY A 202 12.85 2.96 -2.53
CA GLY A 202 14.11 3.58 -2.11
C GLY A 202 14.04 4.08 -0.67
N VAL A 203 15.19 4.44 -0.14
CA VAL A 203 15.32 4.98 1.21
C VAL A 203 15.98 6.35 1.19
N LEU A 204 15.51 7.21 2.06
CA LEU A 204 16.14 8.50 2.36
C LEU A 204 17.21 8.35 3.44
N GLY A 205 17.05 7.37 4.33
CA GLY A 205 18.00 7.08 5.42
C GLY A 205 17.79 7.96 6.64
N VAL A 206 16.56 8.08 7.08
CA VAL A 206 16.16 8.76 8.32
C VAL A 206 15.34 7.81 9.19
N VAL A 207 15.34 8.07 10.49
CA VAL A 207 14.36 7.53 11.43
C VAL A 207 13.49 8.70 11.86
N THR A 208 12.19 8.53 11.72
CA THR A 208 11.19 9.55 12.00
C THR A 208 10.29 9.16 13.17
N GLN A 209 9.69 10.14 13.80
CA GLN A 209 8.63 9.97 14.79
C GLN A 209 7.65 11.14 14.66
N ASP A 210 6.44 10.95 15.17
CA ASP A 210 5.42 11.99 15.13
C ASP A 210 5.82 13.17 16.04
N LEU A 211 5.57 14.37 15.56
CA LEU A 211 5.76 15.57 16.37
C LEU A 211 4.59 15.70 17.34
N THR A 212 4.75 15.19 18.56
CA THR A 212 3.77 15.40 19.62
C THR A 212 3.89 16.80 20.22
N PRO A 213 2.83 17.34 20.88
CA PRO A 213 2.91 18.62 21.59
C PRO A 213 4.05 18.67 22.61
N ASP A 214 4.28 17.60 23.35
CA ASP A 214 5.34 17.50 24.35
C ASP A 214 6.74 17.59 23.72
N LEU A 215 6.94 16.90 22.58
CA LEU A 215 8.18 16.97 21.82
C LEU A 215 8.39 18.37 21.23
N ALA A 216 7.35 18.97 20.67
CA ALA A 216 7.41 20.34 20.15
C ALA A 216 7.83 21.32 21.25
N GLN A 217 7.26 21.19 22.44
CA GLN A 217 7.62 22.00 23.60
C GLN A 217 9.05 21.75 24.07
N ALA A 218 9.43 20.47 24.21
CA ALA A 218 10.78 20.07 24.67
C ALA A 218 11.89 20.58 23.74
N PHE A 219 11.64 20.59 22.43
CA PHE A 219 12.60 21.06 21.42
C PHE A 219 12.41 22.54 21.05
N GLY A 220 11.46 23.25 21.68
CA GLY A 220 11.17 24.66 21.38
C GLY A 220 10.65 24.89 19.95
N ILE A 221 10.01 23.89 19.35
CA ILE A 221 9.52 23.91 17.98
C ILE A 221 8.11 24.52 17.95
N LYS A 222 7.89 25.49 17.08
CA LYS A 222 6.58 26.15 16.91
C LYS A 222 5.63 25.40 15.99
N ALA A 223 6.15 24.48 15.15
CA ALA A 223 5.31 23.63 14.31
C ALA A 223 4.43 22.73 15.19
N ARG A 224 3.20 22.48 14.72
CA ARG A 224 2.22 21.64 15.44
C ARG A 224 2.04 20.25 14.81
N LYS A 225 2.51 20.08 13.56
CA LYS A 225 2.42 18.87 12.76
C LYS A 225 3.73 18.67 12.01
N GLY A 226 4.03 17.45 11.63
CA GLY A 226 5.19 17.08 10.83
C GLY A 226 5.87 15.82 11.32
N ALA A 227 6.83 15.35 10.55
CA ALA A 227 7.68 14.22 10.91
C ALA A 227 9.00 14.71 11.53
N LEU A 228 9.19 14.45 12.81
CA LEU A 228 10.43 14.79 13.52
C LEU A 228 11.52 13.76 13.14
N ILE A 229 12.66 14.24 12.65
CA ILE A 229 13.82 13.41 12.38
C ILE A 229 14.54 13.10 13.71
N SER A 230 14.43 11.86 14.17
CA SER A 230 15.11 11.42 15.40
C SER A 230 16.55 10.97 15.14
N LYS A 231 16.82 10.43 13.93
CA LYS A 231 18.16 9.98 13.52
C LYS A 231 18.36 10.11 12.02
N VAL A 232 19.56 10.44 11.61
CA VAL A 232 20.01 10.37 10.22
C VAL A 232 21.03 9.24 10.10
N VAL A 233 20.83 8.35 9.14
CA VAL A 233 21.73 7.22 8.88
C VAL A 233 23.02 7.73 8.22
N ALA A 234 24.16 7.26 8.64
CA ALA A 234 25.45 7.61 8.04
C ALA A 234 25.50 7.17 6.55
N ASP A 235 26.16 7.95 5.71
CA ASP A 235 26.32 7.73 4.26
C ASP A 235 24.97 7.62 3.51
N SER A 236 23.90 8.16 4.09
CA SER A 236 22.57 8.16 3.50
C SER A 236 22.31 9.36 2.59
N PRO A 237 21.30 9.30 1.71
CA PRO A 237 20.84 10.45 0.95
C PRO A 237 20.43 11.64 1.85
N ALA A 238 19.84 11.38 3.00
CA ALA A 238 19.45 12.41 3.97
C ALA A 238 20.67 13.16 4.51
N GLN A 239 21.73 12.43 4.89
CA GLN A 239 22.97 13.06 5.33
C GLN A 239 23.61 13.91 4.23
N ALA A 240 23.66 13.37 2.99
CA ALA A 240 24.19 14.09 1.84
C ALA A 240 23.39 15.34 1.49
N ALA A 241 22.07 15.33 1.73
CA ALA A 241 21.19 16.49 1.55
C ALA A 241 21.27 17.52 2.69
N GLY A 242 21.96 17.19 3.78
CA GLY A 242 22.10 18.07 4.93
C GLY A 242 20.94 18.05 5.92
N ILE A 243 20.11 16.99 5.90
CA ILE A 243 19.07 16.72 6.91
C ILE A 243 19.78 16.36 8.21
N LYS A 244 19.25 16.82 9.34
CA LYS A 244 19.80 16.62 10.68
C LYS A 244 18.76 16.07 11.65
N ALA A 245 19.21 15.41 12.70
CA ALA A 245 18.34 15.09 13.82
C ALA A 245 17.83 16.40 14.45
N GLY A 246 16.56 16.41 14.82
CA GLY A 246 15.85 17.61 15.31
C GLY A 246 15.12 18.41 14.22
N ASP A 247 15.32 18.11 12.92
CA ASP A 247 14.52 18.69 11.85
C ASP A 247 13.08 18.16 11.91
N VAL A 248 12.12 19.01 11.59
CA VAL A 248 10.72 18.61 11.40
C VAL A 248 10.36 18.77 9.94
N VAL A 249 10.15 17.67 9.25
CA VAL A 249 9.69 17.67 7.85
C VAL A 249 8.21 17.99 7.81
N ILE A 250 7.83 19.00 7.00
CA ILE A 250 6.46 19.50 6.85
C ILE A 250 5.92 19.34 5.43
N GLU A 251 6.80 19.08 4.44
CA GLU A 251 6.40 18.84 3.06
C GLU A 251 7.46 18.03 2.33
N VAL A 252 7.01 17.11 1.46
CA VAL A 252 7.86 16.35 0.54
C VAL A 252 7.23 16.41 -0.86
N THR A 253 7.94 17.04 -1.80
CA THR A 253 7.54 17.14 -3.23
C THR A 253 6.10 17.65 -3.43
N GLY A 254 5.72 18.69 -2.65
CA GLY A 254 4.39 19.31 -2.71
C GLY A 254 3.32 18.66 -1.84
N ARG A 255 3.60 17.49 -1.26
CA ARG A 255 2.70 16.80 -0.33
C ARG A 255 2.97 17.26 1.10
N GLU A 256 1.95 17.70 1.82
CA GLU A 256 2.03 18.03 3.24
C GLU A 256 2.33 16.78 4.08
N ILE A 257 3.18 16.93 5.09
CA ILE A 257 3.57 15.89 6.03
C ILE A 257 3.07 16.27 7.42
N GLU A 258 2.10 15.55 7.92
CA GLU A 258 1.52 15.77 9.24
C GLU A 258 2.12 14.87 10.32
N ASN A 259 2.67 13.71 9.93
CA ASN A 259 3.19 12.68 10.83
C ASN A 259 4.31 11.85 10.15
N SER A 260 4.86 10.90 10.88
CA SER A 260 5.95 10.03 10.41
C SER A 260 5.49 9.06 9.31
N MET A 261 4.22 8.65 9.31
CA MET A 261 3.68 7.75 8.30
C MET A 261 3.52 8.46 6.95
N ASP A 262 3.04 9.72 6.95
CA ASP A 262 3.00 10.53 5.72
C ASP A 262 4.39 10.67 5.10
N MET A 263 5.41 10.89 5.94
CA MET A 263 6.80 10.95 5.48
C MET A 263 7.24 9.63 4.86
N ARG A 264 6.90 8.49 5.50
CA ARG A 264 7.21 7.15 4.98
C ARG A 264 6.55 6.92 3.62
N ASN A 265 5.26 7.23 3.49
CA ASN A 265 4.50 7.09 2.26
C ASN A 265 5.06 7.99 1.14
N ALA A 266 5.32 9.27 1.45
CA ALA A 266 5.86 10.22 0.49
C ALA A 266 7.25 9.84 -0.03
N VAL A 267 8.08 9.18 0.79
CA VAL A 267 9.41 8.69 0.39
C VAL A 267 9.34 7.32 -0.29
N GLY A 268 8.51 6.41 0.24
CA GLY A 268 8.46 5.01 -0.20
C GLY A 268 7.87 4.80 -1.60
N LEU A 269 7.05 5.74 -2.08
CA LEU A 269 6.45 5.69 -3.41
C LEU A 269 7.33 6.31 -4.51
N VAL A 270 8.39 7.02 -4.12
CA VAL A 270 9.29 7.67 -5.07
C VAL A 270 10.29 6.68 -5.64
N ARG A 271 10.50 6.74 -6.95
CA ARG A 271 11.43 5.86 -7.66
C ARG A 271 12.88 6.07 -7.21
N ILE A 272 13.65 4.99 -7.18
CA ILE A 272 15.08 5.06 -6.91
C ILE A 272 15.76 5.94 -7.96
N GLY A 273 16.57 6.89 -7.50
CA GLY A 273 17.27 7.87 -8.33
C GLY A 273 16.53 9.19 -8.52
N GLU A 274 15.24 9.25 -8.22
CA GLU A 274 14.49 10.50 -8.25
C GLU A 274 14.88 11.46 -7.12
N LYS A 275 14.63 12.74 -7.35
CA LYS A 275 14.92 13.81 -6.40
C LYS A 275 13.65 14.24 -5.68
N LEU A 276 13.73 14.31 -4.37
CA LEU A 276 12.72 14.88 -3.50
C LEU A 276 13.03 16.34 -3.21
N ASN A 277 12.02 17.19 -3.27
CA ASN A 277 12.06 18.52 -2.68
C ASN A 277 11.49 18.40 -1.26
N ILE A 278 12.28 18.72 -0.25
CA ILE A 278 11.91 18.58 1.15
C ILE A 278 11.88 19.95 1.77
N ARG A 279 10.76 20.30 2.41
CA ARG A 279 10.59 21.48 3.23
C ARG A 279 10.53 21.05 4.68
N LEU A 280 11.37 21.62 5.50
CA LEU A 280 11.51 21.27 6.90
C LEU A 280 11.68 22.53 7.78
N ILE A 281 11.43 22.37 9.07
CA ILE A 281 11.68 23.38 10.11
C ILE A 281 12.92 22.96 10.88
N ARG A 282 13.90 23.85 10.98
CA ARG A 282 15.11 23.74 11.81
C ARG A 282 15.29 25.05 12.56
N ASP A 283 15.45 25.01 13.88
CA ASP A 283 15.60 26.19 14.73
C ASP A 283 14.50 27.25 14.46
N ASN A 284 13.26 26.79 14.29
CA ASN A 284 12.08 27.58 13.93
C ASN A 284 12.19 28.37 12.62
N ARG A 285 13.08 27.97 11.71
CA ARG A 285 13.22 28.52 10.36
C ARG A 285 12.88 27.47 9.33
N GLU A 286 12.16 27.88 8.30
CA GLU A 286 11.88 27.02 7.15
C GLU A 286 13.16 26.85 6.29
N ILE A 287 13.47 25.61 5.94
CA ILE A 287 14.59 25.23 5.09
C ILE A 287 14.06 24.36 3.97
N ARG A 288 14.56 24.55 2.77
CA ARG A 288 14.27 23.74 1.58
C ARG A 288 15.53 22.99 1.16
N LEU A 289 15.41 21.69 1.08
CA LEU A 289 16.50 20.80 0.69
C LEU A 289 16.07 19.94 -0.51
N LYS A 290 17.08 19.42 -1.23
CA LYS A 290 16.87 18.40 -2.27
C LYS A 290 17.64 17.16 -1.87
N ALA A 291 16.94 16.01 -1.87
CA ALA A 291 17.54 14.71 -1.60
C ALA A 291 17.26 13.76 -2.77
N SER A 292 18.14 12.80 -3.02
CA SER A 292 17.90 11.74 -4.00
C SER A 292 17.57 10.46 -3.25
N ILE A 293 16.62 9.68 -3.78
CA ILE A 293 16.29 8.37 -3.22
C ILE A 293 17.32 7.36 -3.71
N LYS A 294 17.81 6.51 -2.81
CA LYS A 294 18.76 5.44 -3.15
C LYS A 294 18.20 4.07 -2.75
N LYS A 295 18.69 3.03 -3.41
CA LYS A 295 18.41 1.64 -3.00
C LYS A 295 18.90 1.42 -1.58
N PRO A 296 18.15 0.71 -0.71
CA PRO A 296 18.63 0.34 0.60
C PRO A 296 19.98 -0.36 0.49
N LYS A 297 20.96 0.07 1.28
CA LYS A 297 22.20 -0.70 1.40
C LYS A 297 21.85 -2.00 2.11
N GLN A 298 22.11 -3.14 1.49
CA GLN A 298 22.03 -4.41 2.21
C GLN A 298 22.97 -4.32 3.42
N GLN A 299 22.40 -4.44 4.61
CA GLN A 299 23.21 -4.49 5.83
C GLN A 299 23.79 -5.89 5.97
N ASN A 300 24.94 -6.10 5.34
CA ASN A 300 25.73 -7.30 5.59
C ASN A 300 26.46 -7.11 6.92
N ASN A 301 26.03 -7.79 7.94
CA ASN A 301 26.68 -7.75 9.25
C ASN A 301 27.72 -8.88 9.35
N ALA A 302 28.93 -8.54 9.77
CA ALA A 302 29.89 -9.57 10.14
C ALA A 302 29.33 -10.37 11.32
N GLY A 303 29.19 -11.69 11.15
CA GLY A 303 28.59 -12.58 12.13
C GLY A 303 29.20 -12.46 13.53
N LYS A 304 30.50 -12.16 13.62
CA LYS A 304 31.20 -11.89 14.89
C LYS A 304 30.59 -10.75 15.71
N LYS A 305 29.96 -9.75 15.05
CA LYS A 305 29.25 -8.65 15.73
C LYS A 305 27.93 -9.11 16.37
N ILE A 306 27.36 -10.21 15.86
CA ILE A 306 26.11 -10.77 16.35
C ILE A 306 26.38 -11.81 17.42
N SER A 307 27.36 -12.70 17.17
CA SER A 307 27.80 -13.73 18.13
C SER A 307 29.25 -14.15 17.81
N PRO A 308 30.09 -14.37 18.82
CA PRO A 308 31.43 -14.91 18.61
C PRO A 308 31.44 -16.25 17.86
N ARG A 309 30.39 -17.06 17.99
CA ARG A 309 30.23 -18.35 17.31
C ARG A 309 29.98 -18.21 15.79
N LEU A 310 29.65 -17.02 15.34
CA LEU A 310 29.44 -16.69 13.93
C LEU A 310 30.64 -15.94 13.35
N ALA A 311 31.80 -16.04 14.00
CA ALA A 311 33.05 -15.47 13.47
C ALA A 311 33.36 -16.09 12.10
N GLY A 312 33.66 -15.25 11.10
CA GLY A 312 33.88 -15.70 9.71
C GLY A 312 32.62 -15.71 8.83
N ALA A 313 31.43 -15.66 9.42
CA ALA A 313 30.18 -15.55 8.64
C ALA A 313 29.82 -14.10 8.31
N VAL A 314 29.30 -13.87 7.12
CA VAL A 314 28.61 -12.64 6.74
C VAL A 314 27.12 -12.94 6.76
N ILE A 315 26.39 -12.22 7.60
CA ILE A 315 24.97 -12.40 7.80
C ILE A 315 24.24 -11.26 7.14
N GLY A 316 23.26 -11.58 6.34
CA GLY A 316 22.39 -10.63 5.66
C GLY A 316 20.93 -11.04 5.77
N GLN A 317 20.09 -10.18 5.26
CA GLN A 317 18.67 -10.40 5.18
C GLN A 317 18.31 -10.69 3.71
N LEU A 318 17.68 -11.84 3.45
CA LEU A 318 17.08 -12.16 2.17
C LEU A 318 15.57 -12.00 2.32
N GLN A 319 14.97 -11.25 1.43
CA GLN A 319 13.53 -11.27 1.26
C GLN A 319 13.14 -12.55 0.52
N ASP A 320 12.05 -13.17 0.96
CA ASP A 320 11.46 -14.29 0.23
C ASP A 320 11.01 -13.79 -1.14
N LYS A 321 11.29 -14.56 -2.19
CA LYS A 321 10.89 -14.19 -3.56
C LYS A 321 9.37 -14.29 -3.78
N ASP A 322 8.73 -15.14 -2.98
CA ASP A 322 7.30 -15.43 -3.10
C ASP A 322 6.46 -14.68 -2.05
N ASP A 323 7.10 -14.16 -0.98
CA ASP A 323 6.45 -13.36 0.06
C ASP A 323 7.40 -12.27 0.57
N ASN A 324 7.27 -11.07 0.02
CA ASN A 324 8.08 -9.90 0.37
C ASN A 324 7.90 -9.44 1.84
N SER A 325 6.90 -9.95 2.55
CA SER A 325 6.68 -9.66 3.97
C SER A 325 7.57 -10.51 4.88
N ILE A 326 8.12 -11.60 4.37
CA ILE A 326 8.97 -12.51 5.13
C ILE A 326 10.43 -12.23 4.77
N SER A 327 11.19 -11.70 5.73
CA SER A 327 12.63 -11.57 5.60
C SER A 327 13.35 -12.65 6.42
N HIS A 328 14.18 -13.42 5.74
CA HIS A 328 14.99 -14.44 6.40
C HIS A 328 16.38 -13.87 6.71
N ILE A 329 16.85 -14.11 7.94
CA ILE A 329 18.25 -13.89 8.29
C ILE A 329 19.04 -15.08 7.75
N VAL A 330 19.97 -14.83 6.85
CA VAL A 330 20.74 -15.87 6.17
C VAL A 330 22.22 -15.64 6.31
N VAL A 331 23.00 -16.70 6.25
CA VAL A 331 24.45 -16.64 6.11
C VAL A 331 24.76 -16.49 4.62
N LEU A 332 25.25 -15.31 4.23
CA LEU A 332 25.59 -14.98 2.83
C LEU A 332 26.96 -15.53 2.42
N GLU A 333 27.90 -15.57 3.35
CA GLU A 333 29.27 -15.98 3.10
C GLU A 333 29.86 -16.56 4.39
N VAL A 334 30.67 -17.60 4.24
CA VAL A 334 31.51 -18.14 5.34
C VAL A 334 32.96 -18.09 4.86
N LYS A 335 33.78 -17.25 5.48
CA LYS A 335 35.22 -17.26 5.26
C LYS A 335 35.83 -18.43 6.05
N GLN A 336 36.51 -19.32 5.35
CA GLN A 336 37.37 -20.32 6.01
C GLN A 336 38.43 -19.57 6.83
N GLY A 337 38.47 -19.88 8.14
CA GLY A 337 39.48 -19.36 9.06
C GLY A 337 40.83 -20.03 8.86
#